data_f49698d384022bb5afe57d299b2f32c0
#
_entry.id   f49698d384022bb5afe57d299b2f32c0
#
_cell.length_a   1.000
_cell.length_b   1.000
_cell.length_c   1.000
_cell.angle_alpha   90.00
_cell.angle_beta   90.00
_cell.angle_gamma   90.00
#
_symmetry.space_group_name_H-M   'P 1'
#
loop_
_entity.id
_entity.type
_entity.pdbx_description
1 polymer ?
#
loop_
_entity_poly.entity_id
_entity_poly.type
_entity_poly.pdbx_seq_one_letter_code
_entity_poly.pdbx_strand_id
1 'polypeptide(L)'
;MLQLKTPLSPAESDLLLKCLSDMENDLRDRRTCSKQDLAKQTTITSAKQKVASHIYDSFYRDEITHMVFALDSLTRKYREQLTENIPPAQAETVGAELRTAAIVLSKLKRANPQK
;
A
#
# COMPACT_ATOMS: atom_id res chain seq x y z
N MET A 1 12.88 -13.39 5.76
CA MET A 1 11.65 -12.91 5.11
C MET A 1 10.55 -12.69 6.13
N LEU A 2 9.60 -11.85 5.83
CA LEU A 2 8.48 -11.54 6.71
C LEU A 2 7.20 -12.19 6.18
N GLN A 3 6.32 -12.60 7.08
CA GLN A 3 5.03 -13.16 6.73
C GLN A 3 3.91 -12.39 7.42
N LEU A 4 2.78 -12.25 6.74
CA LEU A 4 1.59 -11.68 7.34
C LEU A 4 0.88 -12.74 8.17
N LYS A 5 0.53 -12.41 9.40
CA LYS A 5 -0.20 -13.33 10.29
C LYS A 5 -1.59 -13.62 9.76
N THR A 6 -2.21 -12.63 9.13
CA THR A 6 -3.57 -12.73 8.63
C THR A 6 -3.56 -12.39 7.14
N PRO A 7 -4.16 -13.24 6.28
CA PRO A 7 -4.24 -12.92 4.85
C PRO A 7 -5.10 -11.68 4.62
N LEU A 8 -4.87 -11.04 3.48
CA LEU A 8 -5.64 -9.86 3.09
C LEU A 8 -6.95 -10.30 2.44
N SER A 9 -8.04 -9.58 2.75
CA SER A 9 -9.31 -9.78 2.03
C SER A 9 -9.19 -9.23 0.61
N PRO A 10 -10.10 -9.61 -0.33
CA PRO A 10 -10.06 -9.04 -1.68
C PRO A 10 -10.10 -7.52 -1.72
N ALA A 11 -10.93 -6.88 -0.88
CA ALA A 11 -11.00 -5.42 -0.81
C ALA A 11 -9.69 -4.82 -0.29
N GLU A 12 -9.06 -5.44 0.69
CA GLU A 12 -7.78 -5.01 1.24
C GLU A 12 -6.66 -5.15 0.21
N SER A 13 -6.63 -6.28 -0.51
CA SER A 13 -5.65 -6.51 -1.58
C SER A 13 -5.79 -5.49 -2.70
N ASP A 14 -7.03 -5.23 -3.13
CA ASP A 14 -7.31 -4.26 -4.20
C ASP A 14 -6.85 -2.86 -3.82
N LEU A 15 -7.13 -2.44 -2.59
CA LEU A 15 -6.70 -1.13 -2.10
C LEU A 15 -5.18 -1.03 -2.07
N LEU A 16 -4.50 -2.05 -1.57
CA LEU A 16 -3.05 -2.07 -1.50
C LEU A 16 -2.42 -2.05 -2.90
N LEU A 17 -2.97 -2.82 -3.85
CA LEU A 17 -2.51 -2.81 -5.24
C LEU A 17 -2.68 -1.44 -5.88
N LYS A 18 -3.79 -0.77 -5.61
CA LYS A 18 -4.04 0.59 -6.10
C LYS A 18 -3.00 1.57 -5.57
N CYS A 19 -2.71 1.51 -4.26
CA CYS A 19 -1.70 2.37 -3.64
C CYS A 19 -0.32 2.16 -4.24
N LEU A 20 0.07 0.90 -4.42
CA LEU A 20 1.37 0.56 -4.98
C LEU A 20 1.47 0.99 -6.45
N SER A 21 0.38 0.85 -7.22
CA SER A 21 0.33 1.31 -8.60
C SER A 21 0.50 2.82 -8.70
N ASP A 22 -0.17 3.57 -7.82
CA ASP A 22 -0.03 5.04 -7.78
C ASP A 22 1.40 5.45 -7.45
N MET A 23 2.03 4.78 -6.49
CA MET A 23 3.42 5.05 -6.13
C MET A 23 4.37 4.73 -7.29
N GLU A 24 4.14 3.62 -8.01
CA GLU A 24 4.93 3.24 -9.17
C GLU A 24 4.81 4.28 -10.28
N ASN A 25 3.59 4.76 -10.55
CA ASN A 25 3.35 5.79 -11.55
C ASN A 25 4.05 7.10 -11.19
N ASP A 26 4.02 7.50 -9.93
CA ASP A 26 4.72 8.71 -9.47
C ASP A 26 6.21 8.61 -9.72
N LEU A 27 6.81 7.44 -9.50
CA LEU A 27 8.23 7.21 -9.74
C LEU A 27 8.57 7.26 -11.24
N ARG A 28 7.68 6.72 -12.09
CA ARG A 28 7.87 6.75 -13.56
C ARG A 28 7.77 8.16 -14.12
N ASP A 29 6.91 8.99 -13.55
CA ASP A 29 6.67 10.35 -14.04
C ASP A 29 7.79 11.33 -13.68
N ARG A 30 8.72 10.93 -12.84
CA ARG A 30 9.86 11.78 -12.50
C ARG A 30 10.79 11.90 -13.69
N ARG A 31 11.19 13.16 -14.00
CA ARG A 31 12.05 13.45 -15.15
C ARG A 31 13.46 12.89 -15.03
N THR A 32 13.93 12.68 -13.80
CA THR A 32 15.22 12.09 -13.54
C THR A 32 15.05 10.89 -12.62
N CYS A 33 15.30 9.68 -13.16
CA CYS A 33 15.34 8.47 -12.37
C CYS A 33 16.73 8.23 -11.82
N SER A 34 16.88 8.28 -10.51
CA SER A 34 18.12 7.88 -9.85
C SER A 34 18.16 6.35 -9.74
N LYS A 35 19.35 5.81 -9.39
CA LYS A 35 19.48 4.38 -9.12
C LYS A 35 18.57 3.97 -7.97
N GLN A 36 18.39 4.85 -6.97
CA GLN A 36 17.49 4.61 -5.84
C GLN A 36 16.02 4.49 -6.28
N ASP A 37 15.61 5.33 -7.23
CA ASP A 37 14.24 5.28 -7.77
C ASP A 37 13.99 3.97 -8.53
N LEU A 38 14.96 3.49 -9.29
CA LEU A 38 14.86 2.22 -9.99
C LEU A 38 14.77 1.05 -9.01
N ALA A 39 15.56 1.09 -7.93
CA ALA A 39 15.51 0.07 -6.89
C ALA A 39 14.13 0.06 -6.20
N LYS A 40 13.57 1.24 -5.92
CA LYS A 40 12.22 1.36 -5.34
C LYS A 40 11.17 0.80 -6.28
N GLN A 41 11.25 1.10 -7.58
CA GLN A 41 10.32 0.54 -8.58
C GLN A 41 10.35 -0.98 -8.60
N THR A 42 11.54 -1.57 -8.57
CA THR A 42 11.71 -3.02 -8.54
C THR A 42 11.05 -3.63 -7.30
N THR A 43 11.28 -3.03 -6.13
CA THR A 43 10.70 -3.47 -4.87
C THR A 43 9.18 -3.38 -4.90
N ILE A 44 8.63 -2.26 -5.39
CA ILE A 44 7.19 -2.05 -5.49
C ILE A 44 6.56 -3.05 -6.44
N THR A 45 7.16 -3.29 -7.59
CA THR A 45 6.67 -4.25 -8.58
C THR A 45 6.65 -5.66 -7.99
N SER A 46 7.70 -6.05 -7.27
CA SER A 46 7.77 -7.35 -6.59
C SER A 46 6.65 -7.48 -5.54
N ALA A 47 6.45 -6.46 -4.72
CA ALA A 47 5.38 -6.45 -3.72
C ALA A 47 4.00 -6.58 -4.36
N LYS A 48 3.75 -5.85 -5.46
CA LYS A 48 2.49 -5.93 -6.20
C LYS A 48 2.23 -7.35 -6.71
N GLN A 49 3.25 -7.99 -7.29
CA GLN A 49 3.12 -9.35 -7.80
C GLN A 49 2.76 -10.33 -6.70
N LYS A 50 3.39 -10.21 -5.54
CA LYS A 50 3.11 -11.08 -4.40
C LYS A 50 1.68 -10.88 -3.89
N VAL A 51 1.24 -9.64 -3.72
CA VAL A 51 -0.13 -9.34 -3.28
C VAL A 51 -1.15 -9.84 -4.30
N ALA A 52 -0.91 -9.61 -5.60
CA ALA A 52 -1.80 -10.08 -6.66
C ALA A 52 -1.89 -11.61 -6.73
N SER A 53 -0.82 -12.30 -6.37
CA SER A 53 -0.76 -13.76 -6.37
C SER A 53 -1.15 -14.37 -5.03
N HIS A 54 -1.58 -13.57 -4.06
CA HIS A 54 -1.94 -14.00 -2.70
C HIS A 54 -0.80 -14.70 -1.98
N ILE A 55 0.43 -14.26 -2.22
CA ILE A 55 1.61 -14.75 -1.52
C ILE A 55 1.90 -13.81 -0.34
N TYR A 56 1.59 -14.29 0.89
CA TYR A 56 1.69 -13.45 2.08
C TYR A 56 2.77 -13.91 3.07
N ASP A 57 3.60 -14.88 2.68
CA ASP A 57 4.59 -15.49 3.56
C ASP A 57 6.04 -15.24 3.14
N SER A 58 6.27 -14.43 2.12
CA SER A 58 7.58 -14.27 1.51
C SER A 58 7.93 -12.82 1.19
N PHE A 59 7.59 -11.89 2.10
CA PHE A 59 7.90 -10.48 1.89
C PHE A 59 9.28 -10.13 2.42
N TYR A 60 10.03 -9.36 1.64
CA TYR A 60 11.23 -8.71 2.13
C TYR A 60 10.85 -7.51 2.99
N ARG A 61 11.74 -7.13 3.91
CA ARG A 61 11.51 -5.98 4.78
C ARG A 61 11.24 -4.70 3.98
N ASP A 62 12.00 -4.50 2.91
CA ASP A 62 11.84 -3.32 2.04
C ASP A 62 10.46 -3.29 1.37
N GLU A 63 9.93 -4.45 0.98
CA GLU A 63 8.59 -4.55 0.42
C GLU A 63 7.54 -4.12 1.43
N ILE A 64 7.64 -4.61 2.67
CA ILE A 64 6.73 -4.22 3.76
C ILE A 64 6.83 -2.71 4.01
N THR A 65 8.05 -2.18 4.08
CA THR A 65 8.28 -0.75 4.32
C THR A 65 7.62 0.11 3.26
N HIS A 66 7.75 -0.27 1.99
CA HIS A 66 7.14 0.49 0.88
C HIS A 66 5.62 0.38 0.89
N MET A 67 5.07 -0.79 1.24
CA MET A 67 3.62 -0.95 1.36
C MET A 67 3.06 -0.08 2.49
N VAL A 68 3.73 -0.06 3.64
CA VAL A 68 3.33 0.79 4.77
C VAL A 68 3.39 2.27 4.37
N PHE A 69 4.47 2.67 3.70
CA PHE A 69 4.62 4.06 3.25
C PHE A 69 3.51 4.47 2.28
N ALA A 70 3.18 3.59 1.32
CA ALA A 70 2.13 3.86 0.34
C ALA A 70 0.77 4.04 1.03
N LEU A 71 0.45 3.18 2.00
CA LEU A 71 -0.81 3.27 2.74
C LEU A 71 -0.86 4.49 3.66
N ASP A 72 0.25 4.83 4.31
CA ASP A 72 0.32 6.04 5.15
C ASP A 72 0.08 7.29 4.31
N SER A 73 0.66 7.35 3.11
CA SER A 73 0.44 8.47 2.18
C SER A 73 -1.01 8.56 1.75
N LEU A 74 -1.63 7.42 1.44
CA LEU A 74 -3.04 7.37 1.04
C LEU A 74 -3.97 7.77 2.18
N THR A 75 -3.73 7.29 3.41
CA THR A 75 -4.55 7.65 4.57
C THR A 75 -4.45 9.13 4.87
N ARG A 76 -3.27 9.72 4.74
CA ARG A 76 -3.08 11.16 4.93
C ARG A 76 -3.87 11.96 3.90
N LYS A 77 -3.81 11.56 2.64
CA LYS A 77 -4.54 12.18 1.55
C LYS A 77 -6.05 12.10 1.77
N TYR A 78 -6.55 10.94 2.20
CA TYR A 78 -7.97 10.77 2.47
C TYR A 78 -8.45 11.59 3.66
N ARG A 79 -7.63 11.70 4.72
CA ARG A 79 -7.96 12.56 5.86
C ARG A 79 -8.06 14.02 5.44
N GLU A 80 -7.16 14.50 4.59
CA GLU A 80 -7.21 15.84 4.04
C GLU A 80 -8.50 16.05 3.24
N GLN A 81 -8.90 15.09 2.41
CA GLN A 81 -10.14 15.17 1.64
C GLN A 81 -11.36 15.25 2.57
N LEU A 82 -11.36 14.52 3.68
CA LEU A 82 -12.48 14.54 4.63
C LEU A 82 -12.60 15.86 5.38
N THR A 83 -11.51 16.62 5.51
CA THR A 83 -11.55 17.97 6.12
C THR A 83 -12.02 19.01 5.13
N GLU A 84 -12.04 18.72 3.83
CA GLU A 84 -12.57 19.60 2.81
C GLU A 84 -14.09 19.40 2.68
N ASN A 85 -14.76 20.37 2.06
CA ASN A 85 -16.20 20.28 1.85
C ASN A 85 -16.50 19.44 0.61
N ILE A 86 -16.52 18.10 0.80
CA ILE A 86 -16.78 17.15 -0.30
C ILE A 86 -18.21 16.62 -0.23
N PRO A 87 -18.77 16.11 -1.37
CA PRO A 87 -20.12 15.54 -1.37
C PRO A 87 -20.25 14.36 -0.39
N PRO A 88 -21.42 14.18 0.25
CA PRO A 88 -21.60 13.09 1.23
C PRO A 88 -21.31 11.68 0.69
N ALA A 89 -21.67 11.41 -0.57
CA ALA A 89 -21.41 10.11 -1.19
C ALA A 89 -19.91 9.86 -1.31
N GLN A 90 -19.12 10.87 -1.68
CA GLN A 90 -17.68 10.77 -1.78
C GLN A 90 -17.04 10.62 -0.40
N ALA A 91 -17.54 11.34 0.60
CA ALA A 91 -17.06 11.25 1.97
C ALA A 91 -17.25 9.83 2.53
N GLU A 92 -18.39 9.20 2.22
CA GLU A 92 -18.67 7.83 2.63
C GLU A 92 -17.68 6.84 2.00
N THR A 93 -17.42 6.96 0.71
CA THR A 93 -16.46 6.12 -0.01
C THR A 93 -15.05 6.28 0.55
N VAL A 94 -14.61 7.53 0.74
CA VAL A 94 -13.29 7.83 1.30
C VAL A 94 -13.16 7.28 2.72
N GLY A 95 -14.20 7.43 3.54
CA GLY A 95 -14.21 6.90 4.90
C GLY A 95 -14.10 5.38 4.93
N ALA A 96 -14.78 4.68 4.02
CA ALA A 96 -14.73 3.22 3.92
C ALA A 96 -13.31 2.76 3.50
N GLU A 97 -12.72 3.40 2.52
CA GLU A 97 -11.36 3.09 2.08
C GLU A 97 -10.33 3.39 3.17
N LEU A 98 -10.52 4.47 3.92
CA LEU A 98 -9.66 4.83 5.04
C LEU A 98 -9.67 3.75 6.12
N ARG A 99 -10.84 3.19 6.43
CA ARG A 99 -10.96 2.09 7.39
C ARG A 99 -10.26 0.83 6.88
N THR A 100 -10.43 0.50 5.61
CA THR A 100 -9.75 -0.64 4.98
C THR A 100 -8.24 -0.46 5.03
N ALA A 101 -7.75 0.74 4.71
CA ALA A 101 -6.33 1.06 4.77
C ALA A 101 -5.77 0.88 6.18
N ALA A 102 -6.51 1.30 7.20
CA ALA A 102 -6.08 1.15 8.59
C ALA A 102 -5.93 -0.33 8.98
N ILE A 103 -6.84 -1.19 8.51
CA ILE A 103 -6.78 -2.64 8.75
C ILE A 103 -5.54 -3.23 8.08
N VAL A 104 -5.29 -2.87 6.82
CA VAL A 104 -4.12 -3.36 6.09
C VAL A 104 -2.83 -2.91 6.76
N LEU A 105 -2.74 -1.64 7.16
CA LEU A 105 -1.58 -1.12 7.89
C LEU A 105 -1.32 -1.92 9.16
N SER A 106 -2.37 -2.22 9.91
CA SER A 106 -2.25 -3.03 11.13
C SER A 106 -1.66 -4.42 10.82
N LYS A 107 -2.16 -5.07 9.76
CA LYS A 107 -1.67 -6.37 9.33
C LYS A 107 -0.19 -6.32 8.92
N LEU A 108 0.21 -5.29 8.17
CA LEU A 108 1.59 -5.11 7.73
C LEU A 108 2.54 -4.86 8.91
N LYS A 109 2.13 -4.02 9.85
CA LYS A 109 2.95 -3.71 11.04
C LYS A 109 3.12 -4.90 11.96
N ARG A 110 2.22 -5.88 11.89
CA ARG A 110 2.29 -7.11 12.68
C ARG A 110 2.99 -8.25 11.94
N ALA A 111 3.55 -8.00 10.77
CA ALA A 111 4.28 -9.01 10.02
C ALA A 111 5.45 -9.52 10.85
N ASN A 112 5.63 -10.83 10.89
CA ASN A 112 6.65 -11.50 11.70
C ASN A 112 7.73 -12.11 10.81
N PRO A 113 8.96 -12.23 11.33
CA PRO A 113 9.99 -13.00 10.64
C PRO A 113 9.51 -14.43 10.42
N GLN A 114 9.70 -14.93 9.23
CA GLN A 114 9.45 -16.32 8.91
C GLN A 114 10.59 -17.16 9.49
N LYS A 115 10.24 -18.15 10.27
CA LYS A 115 11.24 -19.08 10.85
C LYS A 115 11.63 -20.15 9.84
#